data_720982281f080a56a45d048a84353307
#
_entry.id   720982281f080a56a45d048a84353307
#
_cell.length_a   1.000
_cell.length_b   1.000
_cell.length_c   1.000
_cell.angle_alpha   90.00
_cell.angle_beta   90.00
_cell.angle_gamma   90.00
#
_symmetry.space_group_name_H-M   'P 1'
#
loop_
_entity.id
_entity.type
_entity.pdbx_description
1 polymer ?
#
loop_
_entity_poly.entity_id
_entity_poly.type
_entity_poly.pdbx_seq_one_letter_code
_entity_poly.pdbx_strand_id
1 'polypeptide(L)'
;MVNVLNCICNILNQKLNNDEVLGVAFQYTVGGRVFQVGEFSQDGVDATVDQNNADPNLVGSGQNLVVKMLKSPIVNVQLPIWDLMMKNIYNTGAFRLERDDFRLNILYTNPSPLNYITAAEGSTVPLPDDVDQTTLLRVFNLDRLNPNNDPVIGGDGFFDYVPGLTIDPQTGNIIFTTVEPFGQHLFDELDNSPNTGTEDYNNPETWNANQQKYVFRSLYRTTKTQA
;
A
#
# COMPACT_ATOMS: atom_id res chain seq x y z
N MET A 1 -4.02 25.54 4.11
CA MET A 1 -3.99 24.46 3.12
C MET A 1 -2.52 24.12 2.90
N VAL A 2 -2.03 23.08 3.58
CA VAL A 2 -0.63 22.65 3.49
C VAL A 2 -0.53 21.76 2.27
N ASN A 3 0.21 22.19 1.26
CA ASN A 3 0.47 21.40 0.06
C ASN A 3 1.43 20.26 0.46
N VAL A 4 0.90 19.05 0.69
CA VAL A 4 1.67 17.85 1.01
C VAL A 4 2.17 17.24 -0.30
N LEU A 5 3.08 17.94 -0.98
CA LEU A 5 3.69 17.47 -2.23
C LEU A 5 5.12 16.94 -2.06
N ASN A 6 5.56 16.71 -0.83
CA ASN A 6 6.81 15.99 -0.57
C ASN A 6 6.54 14.82 0.36
N CYS A 7 5.98 13.75 -0.19
CA CYS A 7 5.98 12.46 0.47
C CYS A 7 7.43 11.97 0.52
N ILE A 8 8.05 12.00 1.70
CA ILE A 8 9.34 11.35 1.91
C ILE A 8 9.07 9.86 2.02
N CYS A 9 9.22 9.15 0.92
CA CYS A 9 9.15 7.70 0.91
C CYS A 9 10.48 7.13 1.40
N ASN A 10 10.47 6.44 2.51
CA ASN A 10 11.63 5.68 2.97
C ASN A 10 11.65 4.31 2.30
N ILE A 11 12.64 4.08 1.46
CA ILE A 11 12.89 2.78 0.85
C ILE A 11 13.96 2.09 1.69
N LEU A 12 13.61 0.94 2.25
CA LEU A 12 14.54 0.11 3.00
C LEU A 12 15.27 -0.84 2.05
N ASN A 13 16.57 -1.02 2.29
CA ASN A 13 17.39 -1.97 1.53
C ASN A 13 16.99 -3.43 1.80
N GLN A 14 16.30 -3.67 2.91
CA GLN A 14 15.84 -4.98 3.32
C GLN A 14 14.36 -4.92 3.70
N LYS A 15 13.61 -5.93 3.28
CA LYS A 15 12.21 -6.07 3.68
C LYS A 15 12.12 -6.35 5.18
N LEU A 16 11.28 -5.61 5.86
CA LEU A 16 10.98 -5.85 7.28
C LEU A 16 10.07 -7.07 7.44
N ASN A 17 10.35 -7.86 8.48
CA ASN A 17 9.47 -8.92 8.92
C ASN A 17 8.21 -8.36 9.60
N ASN A 18 7.20 -9.21 9.79
CA ASN A 18 5.94 -8.78 10.37
C ASN A 18 6.08 -8.32 11.84
N ASP A 19 7.01 -8.92 12.58
CA ASP A 19 7.30 -8.65 13.98
C ASP A 19 8.28 -7.49 14.21
N GLU A 20 8.90 -6.97 13.16
CA GLU A 20 9.83 -5.85 13.26
C GLU A 20 9.10 -4.51 13.32
N VAL A 21 9.67 -3.60 14.12
CA VAL A 21 9.20 -2.22 14.30
C VAL A 21 10.14 -1.27 13.55
N LEU A 22 9.58 -0.28 12.87
CA LEU A 22 10.35 0.77 12.24
C LEU A 22 10.13 2.09 12.97
N GLY A 23 11.18 2.62 13.57
CA GLY A 23 11.22 3.97 14.14
C GLY A 23 12.16 4.87 13.35
N VAL A 24 11.82 6.16 13.25
CA VAL A 24 12.64 7.16 12.57
C VAL A 24 12.77 8.43 13.40
N ALA A 25 13.89 9.12 13.23
CA ALA A 25 14.07 10.51 13.64
C ALA A 25 14.56 11.31 12.43
N PHE A 26 14.02 12.50 12.23
CA PHE A 26 14.38 13.36 11.10
C PHE A 26 14.15 14.83 11.41
N GLN A 27 14.80 15.69 10.64
CA GLN A 27 14.56 17.12 10.62
C GLN A 27 14.03 17.56 9.27
N TYR A 28 13.17 18.56 9.28
CA TYR A 28 12.65 19.18 8.07
C TYR A 28 12.52 20.69 8.25
N THR A 29 12.52 21.43 7.14
CA THR A 29 12.45 22.87 7.15
C THR A 29 11.20 23.36 6.43
N VAL A 30 10.44 24.22 7.10
CA VAL A 30 9.27 24.88 6.50
C VAL A 30 9.38 26.39 6.78
N GLY A 31 9.33 27.19 5.72
CA GLY A 31 9.39 28.64 5.82
C GLY A 31 10.65 29.16 6.55
N GLY A 32 11.79 28.48 6.40
CA GLY A 32 13.05 28.82 7.06
C GLY A 32 13.15 28.39 8.53
N ARG A 33 12.15 27.72 9.07
CA ARG A 33 12.20 27.13 10.42
C ARG A 33 12.48 25.64 10.34
N VAL A 34 13.39 25.19 11.20
CA VAL A 34 13.72 23.75 11.33
C VAL A 34 12.81 23.12 12.37
N PHE A 35 12.24 21.98 12.01
CA PHE A 35 11.43 21.14 12.88
C PHE A 35 12.12 19.79 13.02
N GLN A 36 12.12 19.25 14.23
CA GLN A 36 12.67 17.94 14.53
C GLN A 36 11.56 16.99 14.97
N VAL A 37 11.59 15.77 14.45
CA VAL A 37 10.72 14.67 14.84
C VAL A 37 11.60 13.54 15.35
N GLY A 38 11.39 13.15 16.59
CA GLY A 38 12.25 12.18 17.28
C GLY A 38 13.56 12.80 17.77
N GLU A 39 14.35 12.02 18.46
CA GLU A 39 15.64 12.38 19.04
C GLU A 39 16.76 11.69 18.28
N PHE A 40 17.87 12.39 18.09
CA PHE A 40 19.08 11.82 17.51
C PHE A 40 20.04 11.39 18.62
N SER A 41 20.76 10.30 18.40
CA SER A 41 21.81 9.84 19.34
C SER A 41 22.89 10.89 19.59
N GLN A 42 23.07 11.85 18.67
CA GLN A 42 24.02 12.96 18.78
C GLN A 42 23.53 14.07 19.71
N ASP A 43 22.26 14.09 20.10
CA ASP A 43 21.69 15.09 21.00
C ASP A 43 22.05 14.82 22.49
N GLY A 44 23.00 13.92 22.74
CA GLY A 44 23.51 13.58 24.07
C GLY A 44 22.69 12.50 24.79
N VAL A 45 21.80 11.83 24.07
CA VAL A 45 21.04 10.69 24.56
C VAL A 45 21.85 9.42 24.30
N ASP A 46 22.41 8.84 25.37
CA ASP A 46 23.08 7.53 25.28
C ASP A 46 22.05 6.42 25.52
N ALA A 47 21.59 5.80 24.43
CA ALA A 47 20.63 4.70 24.50
C ALA A 47 21.27 3.37 24.96
N THR A 48 22.59 3.32 25.07
CA THR A 48 23.35 2.17 25.55
C THR A 48 23.64 2.28 27.04
N VAL A 49 22.64 2.21 27.87
CA VAL A 49 22.88 2.00 29.29
C VAL A 49 23.19 0.52 29.52
N ASP A 50 24.43 0.24 29.85
CA ASP A 50 24.88 -1.08 30.28
C ASP A 50 24.11 -1.47 31.55
N GLN A 51 23.13 -2.34 31.45
CA GLN A 51 22.31 -2.79 32.58
C GLN A 51 23.12 -3.57 33.64
N ASN A 52 24.40 -3.80 33.40
CA ASN A 52 25.28 -4.53 34.29
C ASN A 52 25.98 -3.66 35.34
N ASN A 53 25.86 -2.35 35.29
CA ASN A 53 26.36 -1.41 36.29
C ASN A 53 25.21 -0.71 37.04
N ALA A 54 24.34 -1.50 37.63
CA ALA A 54 23.31 -0.96 38.53
C ALA A 54 23.96 -0.49 39.85
N ASP A 55 24.35 0.76 39.88
CA ASP A 55 24.48 1.45 41.17
C ASP A 55 23.07 1.63 41.76
N PRO A 56 22.75 1.00 42.89
CA PRO A 56 21.41 1.04 43.46
C PRO A 56 20.99 2.47 43.92
N ASN A 57 21.86 3.44 43.87
CA ASN A 57 21.57 4.83 44.16
C ASN A 57 21.34 5.72 42.91
N LEU A 58 21.63 5.20 41.72
CA LEU A 58 21.21 5.78 40.46
C LEU A 58 19.82 5.24 40.13
N VAL A 59 18.78 5.83 40.70
CA VAL A 59 17.39 5.62 40.26
C VAL A 59 17.33 5.97 38.78
N GLY A 60 17.36 4.93 37.95
CA GLY A 60 17.40 4.88 36.53
C GLY A 60 16.89 6.09 35.75
N SER A 61 17.77 6.96 35.37
CA SER A 61 17.59 7.72 34.15
C SER A 61 18.01 6.81 32.98
N GLY A 62 17.24 5.78 32.71
CA GLY A 62 17.29 5.12 31.43
C GLY A 62 16.98 6.17 30.37
N GLN A 63 18.02 6.69 29.72
CA GLN A 63 17.83 7.62 28.62
C GLN A 63 17.27 6.84 27.45
N ASN A 64 15.97 6.87 27.29
CA ASN A 64 15.29 6.25 26.18
C ASN A 64 15.27 7.24 25.01
N LEU A 65 15.72 6.76 23.86
CA LEU A 65 15.60 7.52 22.63
C LEU A 65 14.14 7.54 22.16
N VAL A 66 13.57 8.72 22.06
CA VAL A 66 12.19 8.91 21.56
C VAL A 66 12.23 9.05 20.05
N VAL A 67 11.61 8.11 19.34
CA VAL A 67 11.53 8.10 17.88
C VAL A 67 10.08 8.05 17.39
N LYS A 68 9.85 8.52 16.17
CA LYS A 68 8.55 8.38 15.51
C LYS A 68 8.41 6.97 14.94
N MET A 69 7.39 6.25 15.38
CA MET A 69 7.10 4.91 14.86
C MET A 69 6.40 5.00 13.49
N LEU A 70 6.95 4.33 12.48
CA LEU A 70 6.37 4.21 11.14
C LEU A 70 5.74 2.84 10.88
N LYS A 71 6.22 1.78 11.53
CA LYS A 71 5.66 0.43 11.45
C LYS A 71 5.60 -0.17 12.84
N SER A 72 4.46 -0.75 13.17
CA SER A 72 4.23 -1.59 14.35
C SER A 72 4.09 -3.06 13.95
N PRO A 73 4.41 -4.00 14.83
CA PRO A 73 4.10 -5.42 14.61
C PRO A 73 2.58 -5.69 14.64
N ILE A 74 1.83 -4.80 15.27
CA ILE A 74 0.37 -4.91 15.38
C ILE A 74 -0.24 -3.88 14.42
N VAL A 75 -1.01 -4.38 13.44
CA VAL A 75 -1.80 -3.53 12.54
C VAL A 75 -3.12 -3.21 13.25
N ASN A 76 -3.34 -1.92 13.49
CA ASN A 76 -4.58 -1.41 14.05
C ASN A 76 -5.02 -0.17 13.27
N VAL A 77 -6.15 -0.28 12.60
CA VAL A 77 -6.74 0.78 11.76
C VAL A 77 -7.18 2.02 12.55
N GLN A 78 -7.36 1.90 13.86
CA GLN A 78 -7.70 3.00 14.76
C GLN A 78 -6.51 3.87 15.16
N LEU A 79 -5.29 3.42 14.88
CA LEU A 79 -4.08 4.14 15.25
C LEU A 79 -3.60 5.03 14.09
N PRO A 80 -3.08 6.24 14.39
CA PRO A 80 -2.54 7.14 13.35
C PRO A 80 -1.43 6.54 12.49
N ILE A 81 -0.80 5.45 12.94
CA ILE A 81 0.21 4.74 12.17
C ILE A 81 -0.38 4.07 10.91
N TRP A 82 -1.69 3.78 10.91
CA TRP A 82 -2.39 3.24 9.74
C TRP A 82 -2.32 4.20 8.55
N ASP A 83 -2.43 5.50 8.79
CA ASP A 83 -2.37 6.53 7.74
C ASP A 83 -0.98 6.69 7.14
N LEU A 84 0.06 6.22 7.85
CA LEU A 84 1.44 6.26 7.38
C LEU A 84 1.81 5.06 6.51
N MET A 85 0.99 4.02 6.47
CA MET A 85 1.24 2.84 5.66
C MET A 85 0.99 3.14 4.17
N MET A 86 1.90 2.66 3.33
CA MET A 86 1.67 2.65 1.89
C MET A 86 0.70 1.52 1.56
N LYS A 87 -0.52 1.88 1.14
CA LYS A 87 -1.61 0.94 0.86
C LYS A 87 -1.79 0.68 -0.64
N ASN A 88 -0.96 1.31 -1.47
CA ASN A 88 -1.05 1.30 -2.92
C ASN A 88 0.06 0.51 -3.62
N ILE A 89 0.94 -0.16 -2.88
CA ILE A 89 2.04 -0.95 -3.44
C ILE A 89 1.93 -2.40 -2.99
N TYR A 90 1.88 -3.30 -3.95
CA TYR A 90 1.70 -4.74 -3.72
C TYR A 90 2.74 -5.55 -4.47
N ASN A 91 3.45 -6.42 -3.75
CA ASN A 91 4.47 -7.27 -4.35
C ASN A 91 3.85 -8.52 -4.98
N THR A 92 4.23 -8.82 -6.22
CA THR A 92 3.76 -10.01 -6.96
C THR A 92 4.52 -11.29 -6.60
N GLY A 93 5.59 -11.19 -5.82
CA GLY A 93 6.50 -12.30 -5.55
C GLY A 93 7.51 -12.57 -6.67
N ALA A 94 7.43 -11.83 -7.77
CA ALA A 94 8.33 -11.92 -8.91
C ALA A 94 9.36 -10.78 -8.89
N PHE A 95 10.38 -10.86 -9.72
CA PHE A 95 11.40 -9.84 -9.89
C PHE A 95 11.92 -9.85 -11.31
N ARG A 96 12.51 -8.74 -11.77
CA ARG A 96 13.03 -8.57 -13.13
C ARG A 96 11.99 -8.92 -14.18
N LEU A 97 10.83 -8.28 -14.06
CA LEU A 97 9.72 -8.50 -14.96
C LEU A 97 9.96 -7.81 -16.30
N GLU A 98 9.64 -8.50 -17.39
CA GLU A 98 9.70 -7.95 -18.74
C GLU A 98 8.27 -7.70 -19.26
N ARG A 99 8.08 -6.58 -19.96
CA ARG A 99 6.76 -6.15 -20.45
C ARG A 99 6.04 -7.19 -21.30
N ASP A 100 6.78 -7.80 -22.22
CA ASP A 100 6.19 -8.69 -23.24
C ASP A 100 5.65 -9.99 -22.63
N ASP A 101 6.27 -10.44 -21.54
CA ASP A 101 5.95 -11.70 -20.86
C ASP A 101 5.09 -11.51 -19.61
N PHE A 102 4.78 -10.26 -19.23
CA PHE A 102 4.03 -9.98 -18.01
C PHE A 102 2.54 -9.77 -18.30
N ARG A 103 1.69 -10.44 -17.52
CA ARG A 103 0.25 -10.23 -17.51
C ARG A 103 -0.23 -10.18 -16.07
N LEU A 104 -1.07 -9.22 -15.75
CA LEU A 104 -1.71 -9.07 -14.45
C LEU A 104 -3.22 -9.10 -14.62
N ASN A 105 -3.89 -9.82 -13.74
CA ASN A 105 -5.32 -9.71 -13.52
C ASN A 105 -5.58 -9.53 -12.02
N ILE A 106 -6.60 -8.77 -11.70
CA ILE A 106 -7.15 -8.66 -10.37
C ILE A 106 -8.47 -9.43 -10.39
N LEU A 107 -8.65 -10.32 -9.42
CA LEU A 107 -9.83 -11.16 -9.33
C LEU A 107 -10.57 -10.85 -8.03
N TYR A 108 -11.88 -10.72 -8.14
CA TYR A 108 -12.79 -10.70 -7.00
C TYR A 108 -13.29 -12.12 -6.76
N THR A 109 -13.14 -12.62 -5.53
CA THR A 109 -13.32 -14.05 -5.23
C THR A 109 -14.70 -14.39 -4.67
N ASN A 110 -15.61 -13.46 -4.54
CA ASN A 110 -16.94 -13.67 -3.97
C ASN A 110 -18.04 -13.47 -5.04
N PRO A 111 -18.83 -14.47 -5.44
CA PRO A 111 -18.83 -15.88 -4.99
C PRO A 111 -17.79 -16.77 -5.67
N SER A 112 -17.15 -16.31 -6.72
CA SER A 112 -16.12 -17.06 -7.46
C SER A 112 -15.08 -16.11 -8.06
N PRO A 113 -13.86 -16.58 -8.38
CA PRO A 113 -12.82 -15.72 -8.91
C PRO A 113 -13.18 -15.15 -10.30
N LEU A 114 -13.67 -13.92 -10.33
CA LEU A 114 -14.02 -13.16 -11.52
C LEU A 114 -13.14 -11.92 -11.61
N ASN A 115 -12.91 -11.42 -12.80
CA ASN A 115 -12.14 -10.20 -13.03
C ASN A 115 -12.99 -8.93 -12.97
N TYR A 116 -14.19 -9.01 -12.44
CA TYR A 116 -15.12 -7.91 -12.19
C TYR A 116 -15.85 -8.13 -10.85
N ILE A 117 -16.42 -7.07 -10.28
CA ILE A 117 -17.24 -7.13 -9.08
C ILE A 117 -18.64 -7.58 -9.46
N THR A 118 -19.23 -8.43 -8.64
CA THR A 118 -20.64 -8.83 -8.74
C THR A 118 -21.41 -8.27 -7.57
N ALA A 119 -22.65 -7.89 -7.82
CA ALA A 119 -23.58 -7.53 -6.73
C ALA A 119 -23.73 -8.72 -5.77
N ALA A 120 -23.97 -8.41 -4.50
CA ALA A 120 -24.22 -9.46 -3.51
C ALA A 120 -25.47 -10.26 -3.85
N GLU A 121 -25.47 -11.55 -3.52
CA GLU A 121 -26.62 -12.40 -3.70
C GLU A 121 -27.82 -11.85 -2.90
N GLY A 122 -28.93 -11.61 -3.61
CA GLY A 122 -30.12 -11.00 -3.02
C GLY A 122 -30.10 -9.48 -2.90
N SER A 123 -29.06 -8.80 -3.36
CA SER A 123 -29.05 -7.35 -3.42
C SER A 123 -30.10 -6.85 -4.43
N THR A 124 -30.88 -5.86 -4.00
CA THR A 124 -31.83 -5.14 -4.89
C THR A 124 -31.22 -3.86 -5.46
N VAL A 125 -30.02 -3.50 -5.01
CA VAL A 125 -29.31 -2.30 -5.45
C VAL A 125 -28.35 -2.72 -6.58
N PRO A 126 -28.53 -2.17 -7.79
CA PRO A 126 -27.59 -2.44 -8.88
C PRO A 126 -26.21 -1.85 -8.58
N LEU A 127 -25.19 -2.41 -9.19
CA LEU A 127 -23.88 -1.76 -9.23
C LEU A 127 -23.93 -0.53 -10.14
N PRO A 128 -23.07 0.48 -9.90
CA PRO A 128 -22.89 1.60 -10.83
C PRO A 128 -22.50 1.12 -12.23
N ASP A 129 -22.97 1.84 -13.28
CA ASP A 129 -22.75 1.43 -14.67
C ASP A 129 -21.28 1.34 -15.09
N ASP A 130 -20.41 2.10 -14.44
CA ASP A 130 -18.97 2.12 -14.66
C ASP A 130 -18.23 0.99 -13.94
N VAL A 131 -18.86 0.36 -12.96
CA VAL A 131 -18.33 -0.80 -12.23
C VAL A 131 -18.95 -2.12 -12.72
N ASP A 132 -20.24 -2.11 -13.05
CA ASP A 132 -20.94 -3.34 -13.47
C ASP A 132 -20.29 -3.94 -14.72
N GLN A 133 -19.90 -5.22 -14.63
CA GLN A 133 -19.20 -5.98 -15.66
C GLN A 133 -17.88 -5.32 -16.16
N THR A 134 -17.40 -4.31 -15.47
CA THR A 134 -16.15 -3.65 -15.77
C THR A 134 -14.99 -4.41 -15.16
N THR A 135 -13.89 -4.61 -15.92
CA THR A 135 -12.72 -5.31 -15.40
C THR A 135 -12.10 -4.56 -14.21
N LEU A 136 -11.65 -5.29 -13.20
CA LEU A 136 -11.03 -4.70 -12.02
C LEU A 136 -9.76 -3.90 -12.35
N LEU A 137 -9.03 -4.28 -13.39
CA LEU A 137 -7.91 -3.47 -13.88
C LEU A 137 -8.37 -2.05 -14.24
N ARG A 138 -9.53 -1.93 -14.87
CA ARG A 138 -10.09 -0.64 -15.25
C ARG A 138 -10.66 0.12 -14.05
N VAL A 139 -11.40 -0.55 -13.16
CA VAL A 139 -11.91 0.05 -11.92
C VAL A 139 -10.77 0.64 -11.10
N PHE A 140 -9.62 -0.05 -11.05
CA PHE A 140 -8.43 0.43 -10.35
C PHE A 140 -7.51 1.35 -11.16
N ASN A 141 -7.95 1.85 -12.31
CA ASN A 141 -7.17 2.74 -13.18
C ASN A 141 -5.84 2.16 -13.68
N LEU A 142 -5.78 0.84 -13.84
CA LEU A 142 -4.60 0.10 -14.35
C LEU A 142 -4.79 -0.41 -15.79
N ASP A 143 -5.85 0.01 -16.47
CA ASP A 143 -6.20 -0.28 -17.87
C ASP A 143 -6.80 0.99 -18.49
N ARG A 144 -5.95 1.93 -18.85
CA ARG A 144 -6.29 3.24 -19.43
C ARG A 144 -5.55 3.50 -20.75
N LEU A 145 -4.56 2.68 -21.05
CA LEU A 145 -3.67 2.85 -22.18
C LEU A 145 -3.83 1.68 -23.16
N ASN A 146 -3.43 1.91 -24.42
CA ASN A 146 -3.25 0.83 -25.38
C ASN A 146 -1.80 0.30 -25.35
N PRO A 147 -1.47 -0.74 -26.14
CA PRO A 147 -0.11 -1.29 -26.18
C PRO A 147 0.98 -0.30 -26.57
N ASN A 148 0.61 0.83 -27.20
CA ASN A 148 1.52 1.91 -27.56
C ASN A 148 1.67 2.98 -26.45
N ASN A 149 0.99 2.81 -25.31
CA ASN A 149 0.86 3.76 -24.21
C ASN A 149 0.05 5.03 -24.57
N ASP A 150 -0.84 4.98 -25.56
CA ASP A 150 -1.77 6.07 -25.83
C ASP A 150 -3.05 5.87 -25.01
N PRO A 151 -3.66 6.94 -24.49
CA PRO A 151 -4.92 6.84 -23.75
C PRO A 151 -6.07 6.29 -24.62
N VAL A 152 -6.81 5.32 -24.08
CA VAL A 152 -7.97 4.72 -24.74
C VAL A 152 -9.19 4.76 -23.81
N ILE A 153 -10.28 5.28 -24.36
CA ILE A 153 -11.57 5.25 -23.68
C ILE A 153 -12.03 3.78 -23.62
N GLY A 154 -12.17 3.26 -22.42
CA GLY A 154 -12.60 1.89 -22.22
C GLY A 154 -11.50 0.91 -21.91
N GLY A 155 -10.23 1.30 -22.05
CA GLY A 155 -9.10 0.40 -21.89
C GLY A 155 -8.98 -0.61 -23.03
N ASP A 156 -7.96 -1.47 -22.98
CA ASP A 156 -7.74 -2.54 -23.95
C ASP A 156 -7.86 -3.95 -23.30
N GLY A 157 -8.19 -3.99 -22.02
CA GLY A 157 -8.34 -5.21 -21.23
C GLY A 157 -7.04 -5.76 -20.66
N PHE A 158 -5.93 -5.04 -20.86
CA PHE A 158 -4.62 -5.43 -20.36
C PHE A 158 -4.11 -4.46 -19.31
N PHE A 159 -3.20 -4.96 -18.47
CA PHE A 159 -2.53 -4.14 -17.48
C PHE A 159 -1.58 -3.13 -18.13
N ASP A 160 -1.72 -1.88 -17.76
CA ASP A 160 -0.85 -0.78 -18.20
C ASP A 160 0.55 -0.94 -17.60
N TYR A 161 1.46 -1.52 -18.35
CA TYR A 161 2.83 -1.74 -17.91
C TYR A 161 3.66 -0.47 -18.11
N VAL A 162 3.67 0.42 -17.13
CA VAL A 162 4.42 1.68 -17.14
C VAL A 162 5.43 1.68 -15.98
N PRO A 163 6.72 1.42 -16.26
CA PRO A 163 7.76 1.39 -15.21
C PRO A 163 7.83 2.69 -14.41
N GLY A 164 7.83 2.55 -13.08
CA GLY A 164 7.87 3.68 -12.15
C GLY A 164 6.52 4.34 -11.87
N LEU A 165 5.45 3.97 -12.61
CA LEU A 165 4.10 4.49 -12.38
C LEU A 165 3.13 3.39 -11.92
N THR A 166 2.99 2.32 -12.70
CA THR A 166 2.08 1.22 -12.39
C THR A 166 2.81 -0.05 -11.94
N ILE A 167 4.10 -0.12 -12.22
CA ILE A 167 4.93 -1.27 -11.86
C ILE A 167 6.39 -0.83 -11.60
N ASP A 168 7.01 -1.47 -10.61
CA ASP A 168 8.47 -1.53 -10.48
C ASP A 168 8.94 -2.92 -10.96
N PRO A 169 9.49 -3.00 -12.18
CA PRO A 169 9.90 -4.29 -12.75
C PRO A 169 11.03 -4.97 -11.99
N GLN A 170 11.89 -4.20 -11.32
CA GLN A 170 13.05 -4.75 -10.63
C GLN A 170 12.64 -5.53 -9.38
N THR A 171 11.70 -4.97 -8.63
CA THR A 171 11.21 -5.57 -7.37
C THR A 171 9.93 -6.36 -7.56
N GLY A 172 9.27 -6.25 -8.72
CA GLY A 172 7.99 -6.90 -9.01
C GLY A 172 6.83 -6.31 -8.22
N ASN A 173 6.89 -5.03 -7.88
CA ASN A 173 5.83 -4.32 -7.19
C ASN A 173 4.84 -3.72 -8.18
N ILE A 174 3.55 -3.97 -7.97
CA ILE A 174 2.46 -3.25 -8.62
C ILE A 174 2.18 -1.99 -7.82
N ILE A 175 2.05 -0.88 -8.51
CA ILE A 175 1.81 0.43 -7.93
C ILE A 175 0.44 0.91 -8.41
N PHE A 176 -0.49 1.10 -7.48
CA PHE A 176 -1.77 1.71 -7.80
C PHE A 176 -1.64 3.23 -7.81
N THR A 177 -2.34 3.88 -8.71
CA THR A 177 -2.34 5.34 -8.83
C THR A 177 -3.14 6.04 -7.73
N THR A 178 -3.99 5.30 -7.02
CA THR A 178 -4.77 5.76 -5.86
C THR A 178 -4.11 5.31 -4.56
N VAL A 179 -4.24 6.10 -3.50
CA VAL A 179 -3.57 5.82 -2.21
C VAL A 179 -4.17 4.61 -1.50
N GLU A 180 -5.49 4.46 -1.56
CA GLU A 180 -6.25 3.38 -0.91
C GLU A 180 -7.15 2.68 -1.91
N PRO A 181 -6.57 1.87 -2.82
CA PRO A 181 -7.33 1.26 -3.92
C PRO A 181 -8.44 0.33 -3.42
N PHE A 182 -8.20 -0.44 -2.36
CA PHE A 182 -9.17 -1.38 -1.79
C PHE A 182 -10.02 -0.79 -0.65
N GLY A 183 -9.94 0.51 -0.43
CA GLY A 183 -10.69 1.22 0.59
C GLY A 183 -11.47 2.38 -0.02
N GLN A 184 -10.99 3.61 0.20
CA GLN A 184 -11.69 4.84 -0.23
C GLN A 184 -12.00 4.84 -1.73
N HIS A 185 -11.09 4.39 -2.57
CA HIS A 185 -11.32 4.33 -4.02
C HIS A 185 -12.53 3.44 -4.37
N LEU A 186 -12.60 2.22 -3.85
CA LEU A 186 -13.74 1.34 -4.08
C LEU A 186 -15.04 1.90 -3.50
N PHE A 187 -14.97 2.56 -2.36
CA PHE A 187 -16.13 3.22 -1.78
C PHE A 187 -16.67 4.32 -2.71
N ASP A 188 -15.79 5.12 -3.30
CA ASP A 188 -16.16 6.17 -4.25
C ASP A 188 -16.71 5.59 -5.56
N GLU A 189 -16.07 4.56 -6.11
CA GLU A 189 -16.48 3.89 -7.36
C GLU A 189 -17.82 3.14 -7.21
N LEU A 190 -18.16 2.72 -5.98
CA LEU A 190 -19.43 2.08 -5.68
C LEU A 190 -20.52 3.07 -5.24
N ASP A 191 -20.38 4.36 -5.55
CA ASP A 191 -21.31 5.44 -5.19
C ASP A 191 -21.62 5.53 -3.69
N ASN A 192 -20.61 5.32 -2.86
CA ASN A 192 -20.75 5.32 -1.41
C ASN A 192 -21.84 4.32 -0.92
N SER A 193 -22.00 3.24 -1.63
CA SER A 193 -23.01 2.24 -1.31
C SER A 193 -22.37 0.89 -0.94
N PRO A 194 -22.85 0.18 0.06
CA PRO A 194 -22.41 -1.17 0.38
C PRO A 194 -23.01 -2.20 -0.60
N ASN A 195 -22.75 -2.07 -1.88
CA ASN A 195 -23.37 -2.87 -2.94
C ASN A 195 -22.90 -4.30 -2.99
N THR A 196 -21.79 -4.61 -2.34
CA THR A 196 -21.16 -5.93 -2.37
C THR A 196 -21.48 -6.76 -1.14
N GLY A 197 -22.72 -6.69 -0.66
CA GLY A 197 -23.20 -7.49 0.46
C GLY A 197 -22.94 -6.85 1.82
N THR A 198 -22.17 -7.49 2.68
CA THR A 198 -21.87 -7.02 4.03
C THR A 198 -20.70 -6.05 4.08
N GLU A 199 -20.16 -5.67 2.95
CA GLU A 199 -18.97 -4.84 2.88
C GLU A 199 -19.34 -3.36 2.96
N ASP A 200 -18.78 -2.71 3.95
CA ASP A 200 -18.91 -1.27 4.17
C ASP A 200 -17.55 -0.61 3.96
N TYR A 201 -17.33 -0.09 2.75
CA TYR A 201 -16.08 0.57 2.39
C TYR A 201 -15.86 1.93 3.09
N ASN A 202 -16.83 2.41 3.86
CA ASN A 202 -16.64 3.54 4.75
C ASN A 202 -15.77 3.22 5.97
N ASN A 203 -15.62 1.94 6.29
CA ASN A 203 -14.98 1.52 7.52
C ASN A 203 -13.60 0.89 7.22
N PRO A 204 -12.49 1.46 7.71
CA PRO A 204 -11.16 0.89 7.53
C PRO A 204 -11.00 -0.55 8.03
N GLU A 205 -11.77 -0.96 9.02
CA GLU A 205 -11.80 -2.35 9.49
C GLU A 205 -12.34 -3.30 8.43
N THR A 206 -13.36 -2.87 7.70
CA THR A 206 -13.91 -3.62 6.57
C THR A 206 -12.92 -3.69 5.42
N TRP A 207 -12.22 -2.60 5.10
CA TRP A 207 -11.15 -2.62 4.08
C TRP A 207 -10.09 -3.65 4.39
N ASN A 208 -9.70 -3.77 5.64
CA ASN A 208 -8.71 -4.75 6.08
C ASN A 208 -9.22 -6.20 5.90
N ALA A 209 -10.49 -6.44 6.14
CA ALA A 209 -11.14 -7.73 5.90
C ALA A 209 -11.27 -8.06 4.40
N ASN A 210 -11.46 -7.06 3.54
CA ASN A 210 -11.63 -7.21 2.11
C ASN A 210 -10.36 -7.67 1.38
N GLN A 211 -9.21 -7.57 1.98
CA GLN A 211 -7.93 -8.01 1.36
C GLN A 211 -7.97 -9.46 0.87
N GLN A 212 -8.74 -10.32 1.51
CA GLN A 212 -8.88 -11.72 1.11
C GLN A 212 -9.80 -11.93 -0.10
N LYS A 213 -10.60 -10.92 -0.47
CA LYS A 213 -11.55 -11.01 -1.58
C LYS A 213 -10.94 -10.61 -2.92
N TYR A 214 -9.88 -9.84 -2.90
CA TYR A 214 -9.14 -9.40 -4.09
C TYR A 214 -7.83 -10.16 -4.20
N VAL A 215 -7.65 -10.86 -5.30
CA VAL A 215 -6.48 -11.71 -5.55
C VAL A 215 -5.80 -11.27 -6.83
N PHE A 216 -4.49 -11.07 -6.76
CA PHE A 216 -3.67 -10.83 -7.95
C PHE A 216 -3.29 -12.15 -8.60
N ARG A 217 -3.58 -12.27 -9.88
CA ARG A 217 -3.10 -13.37 -10.72
C ARG A 217 -2.13 -12.79 -11.73
N SER A 218 -0.85 -13.02 -11.51
CA SER A 218 0.20 -12.63 -12.45
C SER A 218 0.75 -13.84 -13.19
N LEU A 219 0.96 -13.67 -14.50
CA LEU A 219 1.73 -14.58 -15.34
C LEU A 219 2.98 -13.84 -15.77
N TYR A 220 4.13 -14.45 -15.61
CA TYR A 220 5.41 -13.87 -16.00
C TYR A 220 6.39 -14.98 -16.38
N ARG A 221 7.29 -14.63 -17.28
CA ARG A 221 8.44 -15.47 -17.57
C ARG A 221 9.64 -14.90 -16.83
N THR A 222 10.28 -15.70 -16.00
CA THR A 222 11.60 -15.37 -15.50
C THR A 222 12.62 -15.78 -16.54
N THR A 223 13.45 -14.84 -16.98
CA THR A 223 14.65 -15.18 -17.73
C THR A 223 15.51 -16.11 -16.86
N LYS A 224 15.56 -17.39 -17.22
CA LYS A 224 16.52 -18.30 -16.62
C LYS A 224 17.89 -17.75 -16.99
N THR A 225 18.63 -17.23 -16.01
CA THR A 225 20.04 -16.99 -16.19
C THR A 225 20.65 -18.33 -16.53
N GLN A 226 21.06 -18.53 -17.79
CA GLN A 226 21.90 -19.67 -18.13
C GLN A 226 23.19 -19.50 -17.35
N ALA A 227 23.44 -20.41 -16.42
CA ALA A 227 24.67 -20.52 -15.67
C ALA A 227 25.79 -21.04 -16.61
#